data_abbc205453d1913194374b70ff98713e
#
_entry.id   abbc205453d1913194374b70ff98713e
#
_cell.length_a   1.000
_cell.length_b   1.000
_cell.length_c   1.000
_cell.angle_alpha   90.00
_cell.angle_beta   90.00
_cell.angle_gamma   90.00
#
_symmetry.space_group_name_H-M   'P 1'
#
loop_
_entity.id
_entity.type
_entity.pdbx_description
1 polymer ?
#
loop_
_entity_poly.entity_id
_entity_poly.type
_entity_poly.pdbx_seq_one_letter_code
_entity_poly.pdbx_strand_id
1 'polypeptide(L)'
;MARQSLQPSRDPADYVFVHSLRTRFAETDAMGVIHHAAYLPYLEEARVEFLRSIGHPYDDVRAGRGQEDEASGWEFPVLEASVHYRQPLHFDDVVNVSLVVGAITRTTFQIAYLVSVDGEARATAVTVHGCVDGRGRPARLPAWVGERAGLS
;
A
#
# COMPACT_ATOMS: atom_id res chain seq x y z
N MET A 1 15.66 -5.84 -12.23
CA MET A 1 14.52 -6.08 -11.32
C MET A 1 14.44 -4.93 -10.32
N ALA A 2 13.25 -4.41 -10.10
CA ALA A 2 13.05 -3.34 -9.12
C ALA A 2 13.32 -3.88 -7.71
N ARG A 3 14.04 -3.09 -6.92
CA ARG A 3 14.35 -3.41 -5.53
C ARG A 3 13.86 -2.27 -4.65
N GLN A 4 13.61 -2.58 -3.40
CA GLN A 4 13.22 -1.56 -2.44
C GLN A 4 14.29 -0.46 -2.37
N SER A 5 13.84 0.78 -2.50
CA SER A 5 14.71 1.96 -2.37
C SER A 5 14.11 3.05 -1.48
N LEU A 6 12.78 3.05 -1.28
CA LEU A 6 12.15 4.01 -0.40
C LEU A 6 12.55 3.77 1.06
N GLN A 7 12.71 4.87 1.79
CA GLN A 7 12.98 4.85 3.22
C GLN A 7 11.74 5.42 3.92
N PRO A 8 10.90 4.58 4.55
CA PRO A 8 9.69 5.09 5.18
C PRO A 8 9.99 5.97 6.38
N SER A 9 9.34 7.12 6.42
CA SER A 9 9.40 8.05 7.55
C SER A 9 8.58 7.54 8.73
N ARG A 10 8.92 7.96 9.93
CA ARG A 10 8.13 7.72 11.14
C ARG A 10 7.21 8.90 11.49
N ASP A 11 7.24 9.94 10.69
CA ASP A 11 6.40 11.12 10.88
C ASP A 11 5.17 11.03 9.98
N PRO A 12 3.95 10.97 10.53
CA PRO A 12 2.73 10.94 9.73
C PRO A 12 2.62 12.08 8.73
N ALA A 13 3.24 13.24 9.01
CA ALA A 13 3.18 14.40 8.12
C ALA A 13 3.88 14.17 6.78
N ASP A 14 4.74 13.15 6.67
CA ASP A 14 5.46 12.82 5.45
C ASP A 14 4.65 11.91 4.50
N TYR A 15 3.39 11.68 4.82
CA TYR A 15 2.51 10.80 4.05
C TYR A 15 1.32 11.58 3.50
N VAL A 16 0.74 11.10 2.40
CA VAL A 16 -0.33 11.83 1.69
C VAL A 16 -1.71 11.24 1.93
N PHE A 17 -1.78 10.03 2.43
CA PHE A 17 -3.04 9.34 2.66
C PHE A 17 -2.96 8.53 3.94
N VAL A 18 -4.07 8.46 4.66
CA VAL A 18 -4.18 7.63 5.86
C VAL A 18 -5.50 6.87 5.83
N HIS A 19 -5.42 5.59 6.17
CA HIS A 19 -6.57 4.73 6.37
C HIS A 19 -6.56 4.23 7.81
N SER A 20 -7.70 4.32 8.49
CA SER A 20 -7.84 3.85 9.86
C SER A 20 -8.59 2.54 9.90
N LEU A 21 -8.13 1.63 10.74
CA LEU A 21 -8.80 0.35 10.97
C LEU A 21 -8.65 -0.03 12.44
N ARG A 22 -9.50 -0.95 12.88
CA ARG A 22 -9.44 -1.50 14.24
C ARG A 22 -8.93 -2.92 14.16
N THR A 23 -7.93 -3.26 14.98
CA THR A 23 -7.40 -4.61 15.05
C THR A 23 -8.44 -5.56 15.65
N ARG A 24 -8.42 -6.82 15.21
CA ARG A 24 -9.41 -7.82 15.61
C ARG A 24 -8.79 -8.90 16.49
N PHE A 25 -9.61 -9.49 17.34
CA PHE A 25 -9.17 -10.57 18.21
C PHE A 25 -8.56 -11.74 17.43
N ALA A 26 -9.15 -12.06 16.27
CA ALA A 26 -8.66 -13.14 15.40
C ALA A 26 -7.24 -12.91 14.88
N GLU A 27 -6.72 -11.68 14.94
CA GLU A 27 -5.39 -11.32 14.45
C GLU A 27 -4.32 -11.44 15.54
N THR A 28 -4.69 -11.76 16.78
CA THR A 28 -3.73 -11.89 17.87
C THR A 28 -3.02 -13.24 17.83
N ASP A 29 -1.80 -13.25 18.35
CA ASP A 29 -1.02 -14.47 18.51
C ASP A 29 -1.04 -14.97 19.97
N ALA A 30 -0.28 -16.02 20.25
CA ALA A 30 -0.21 -16.62 21.57
C ALA A 30 0.40 -15.68 22.63
N MET A 31 1.11 -14.63 22.21
CA MET A 31 1.71 -13.63 23.11
C MET A 31 0.72 -12.49 23.43
N GLY A 32 -0.46 -12.50 22.85
CA GLY A 32 -1.49 -11.46 23.08
C GLY A 32 -1.29 -10.19 22.26
N VAL A 33 -0.38 -10.20 21.29
CA VAL A 33 -0.16 -9.07 20.38
C VAL A 33 -0.63 -9.45 18.97
N ILE A 34 -0.81 -8.45 18.12
CA ILE A 34 -1.21 -8.71 16.74
C ILE A 34 -0.10 -9.49 16.04
N HIS A 35 -0.49 -10.59 15.39
CA HIS A 35 0.44 -11.47 14.69
C HIS A 35 1.18 -10.70 13.60
N HIS A 36 2.48 -10.94 13.47
CA HIS A 36 3.31 -10.21 12.50
C HIS A 36 2.77 -10.30 11.07
N ALA A 37 2.15 -11.41 10.68
CA ALA A 37 1.60 -11.57 9.34
C ALA A 37 0.35 -10.73 9.09
N ALA A 38 -0.36 -10.29 10.12
CA ALA A 38 -1.57 -9.50 9.98
C ALA A 38 -1.29 -8.11 9.40
N TYR A 39 -0.08 -7.63 9.48
CA TYR A 39 0.30 -6.30 8.97
C TYR A 39 0.17 -6.22 7.45
N LEU A 40 0.46 -7.29 6.73
CA LEU A 40 0.35 -7.30 5.26
C LEU A 40 -1.09 -7.04 4.77
N PRO A 41 -2.11 -7.70 5.31
CA PRO A 41 -3.50 -7.33 5.03
C PRO A 41 -3.86 -5.88 5.38
N TYR A 42 -3.30 -5.32 6.44
CA TYR A 42 -3.53 -3.91 6.78
C TYR A 42 -2.98 -2.97 5.71
N LEU A 43 -1.78 -3.27 5.20
CA LEU A 43 -1.19 -2.50 4.11
C LEU A 43 -2.04 -2.62 2.84
N GLU A 44 -2.52 -3.81 2.55
CA GLU A 44 -3.38 -4.07 1.39
C GLU A 44 -4.68 -3.27 1.47
N GLU A 45 -5.33 -3.28 2.63
CA GLU A 45 -6.56 -2.52 2.84
C GLU A 45 -6.31 -1.03 2.61
N ALA A 46 -5.20 -0.50 3.11
CA ALA A 46 -4.83 0.90 2.91
C ALA A 46 -4.61 1.22 1.42
N ARG A 47 -3.96 0.33 0.68
CA ARG A 47 -3.77 0.51 -0.77
C ARG A 47 -5.10 0.56 -1.52
N VAL A 48 -6.00 -0.36 -1.19
CA VAL A 48 -7.33 -0.42 -1.84
C VAL A 48 -8.10 0.87 -1.58
N GLU A 49 -8.10 1.34 -0.35
CA GLU A 49 -8.79 2.58 0.00
C GLU A 49 -8.10 3.81 -0.61
N PHE A 50 -6.78 3.79 -0.72
CA PHE A 50 -6.06 4.86 -1.41
C PHE A 50 -6.51 4.97 -2.87
N LEU A 51 -6.54 3.86 -3.59
CA LEU A 51 -7.01 3.85 -4.99
C LEU A 51 -8.42 4.39 -5.10
N ARG A 52 -9.30 3.98 -4.21
CA ARG A 52 -10.67 4.49 -4.16
C ARG A 52 -10.70 5.99 -3.95
N SER A 53 -9.86 6.50 -3.07
CA SER A 53 -9.82 7.93 -2.70
C SER A 53 -9.37 8.82 -3.86
N ILE A 54 -8.55 8.30 -4.76
CA ILE A 54 -8.06 9.07 -5.92
C ILE A 54 -8.89 8.82 -7.19
N GLY A 55 -10.05 8.17 -7.06
CA GLY A 55 -10.99 7.97 -8.14
C GLY A 55 -10.70 6.76 -9.03
N HIS A 56 -9.84 5.84 -8.58
CA HIS A 56 -9.46 4.63 -9.31
C HIS A 56 -9.70 3.37 -8.45
N PRO A 57 -10.99 3.04 -8.12
CA PRO A 57 -11.25 1.83 -7.35
C PRO A 57 -10.65 0.59 -8.01
N TYR A 58 -10.21 -0.34 -7.19
CA TYR A 58 -9.49 -1.53 -7.65
C TYR A 58 -10.21 -2.26 -8.78
N ASP A 59 -11.51 -2.48 -8.66
CA ASP A 59 -12.28 -3.18 -9.68
C ASP A 59 -12.30 -2.44 -11.01
N ASP A 60 -12.34 -1.10 -10.99
CA ASP A 60 -12.32 -0.28 -12.19
C ASP A 60 -10.95 -0.31 -12.86
N VAL A 61 -9.88 -0.26 -12.08
CA VAL A 61 -8.51 -0.36 -12.59
C VAL A 61 -8.30 -1.72 -13.28
N ARG A 62 -8.71 -2.77 -12.61
CA ARG A 62 -8.59 -4.13 -13.11
C ARG A 62 -9.42 -4.37 -14.37
N ALA A 63 -10.61 -3.79 -14.43
CA ALA A 63 -11.51 -3.93 -15.58
C ALA A 63 -11.15 -3.00 -16.74
N GLY A 64 -10.22 -2.05 -16.52
CA GLY A 64 -9.88 -1.04 -17.52
C GLY A 64 -10.98 -0.03 -17.79
N ARG A 65 -11.86 0.19 -16.84
CA ARG A 65 -12.95 1.15 -16.98
C ARG A 65 -12.41 2.56 -17.13
N GLY A 66 -12.99 3.31 -18.07
CA GLY A 66 -12.52 4.64 -18.39
C GLY A 66 -11.39 4.66 -19.41
N GLN A 67 -10.99 3.51 -19.94
CA GLN A 67 -9.99 3.38 -20.98
C GLN A 67 -10.66 2.95 -22.29
N GLU A 68 -10.16 3.46 -23.41
CA GLU A 68 -10.71 3.15 -24.73
C GLU A 68 -10.15 1.86 -25.34
N ASP A 69 -9.04 1.36 -24.80
CA ASP A 69 -8.35 0.19 -25.32
C ASP A 69 -8.81 -1.07 -24.57
N GLU A 70 -9.20 -2.09 -25.33
CA GLU A 70 -9.65 -3.38 -24.80
C GLU A 70 -8.55 -4.18 -24.08
N ALA A 71 -7.29 -3.89 -24.36
CA ALA A 71 -6.17 -4.47 -23.60
C ALA A 71 -6.01 -3.80 -22.23
N SER A 72 -6.84 -2.84 -21.95
CA SER A 72 -6.77 -1.99 -20.81
C SER A 72 -7.34 -2.66 -19.59
N GLY A 73 -6.67 -2.54 -18.57
CA GLY A 73 -6.84 -3.08 -17.26
C GLY A 73 -5.45 -3.24 -16.73
N TRP A 74 -5.28 -2.89 -15.47
CA TRP A 74 -3.99 -3.01 -14.83
C TRP A 74 -4.13 -3.78 -13.53
N GLU A 75 -3.12 -4.57 -13.24
CA GLU A 75 -2.90 -5.10 -11.91
C GLU A 75 -1.50 -4.71 -11.48
N PHE A 76 -1.36 -4.49 -10.18
CA PHE A 76 -0.09 -4.06 -9.60
C PHE A 76 0.40 -5.13 -8.62
N PRO A 77 0.96 -6.24 -9.13
CA PRO A 77 1.41 -7.31 -8.27
C PRO A 77 2.49 -6.83 -7.30
N VAL A 78 2.48 -7.40 -6.11
CA VAL A 78 3.53 -7.15 -5.13
C VAL A 78 4.74 -7.99 -5.51
N LEU A 79 5.87 -7.32 -5.78
CA LEU A 79 7.12 -7.98 -6.11
C LEU A 79 7.99 -8.20 -4.87
N GLU A 80 7.85 -7.30 -3.89
CA GLU A 80 8.62 -7.34 -2.65
C GLU A 80 7.82 -6.63 -1.57
N ALA A 81 7.86 -7.16 -0.36
CA ALA A 81 7.25 -6.53 0.81
C ALA A 81 8.20 -6.66 1.98
N SER A 82 8.40 -5.57 2.70
CA SER A 82 9.20 -5.58 3.92
C SER A 82 8.51 -4.79 5.01
N VAL A 83 8.59 -5.30 6.24
CA VAL A 83 8.00 -4.65 7.40
C VAL A 83 9.06 -4.60 8.50
N HIS A 84 9.23 -3.43 9.09
CA HIS A 84 10.05 -3.24 10.27
C HIS A 84 9.14 -3.01 11.47
N TYR A 85 9.13 -3.97 12.40
CA TYR A 85 8.30 -3.94 13.60
C TYR A 85 9.07 -3.20 14.69
N ARG A 86 8.42 -2.20 15.30
CA ARG A 86 9.05 -1.35 16.33
C ARG A 86 8.40 -1.52 17.69
N GLN A 87 7.09 -1.46 17.72
CA GLN A 87 6.28 -1.61 18.92
C GLN A 87 5.08 -2.49 18.58
N PRO A 88 4.62 -3.33 19.49
CA PRO A 88 3.51 -4.22 19.18
C PRO A 88 2.20 -3.49 19.02
N LEU A 89 1.34 -4.05 18.19
CA LEU A 89 -0.08 -3.71 18.14
C LEU A 89 -0.83 -4.71 19.03
N HIS A 90 -1.91 -4.24 19.64
CA HIS A 90 -2.74 -5.03 20.53
C HIS A 90 -4.15 -5.14 19.99
N PHE A 91 -4.91 -6.06 20.57
CA PHE A 91 -6.33 -6.20 20.28
C PHE A 91 -7.04 -4.86 20.51
N ASP A 92 -7.95 -4.54 19.59
CA ASP A 92 -8.82 -3.36 19.68
C ASP A 92 -8.10 -2.01 19.55
N ASP A 93 -6.86 -2.02 19.10
CA ASP A 93 -6.18 -0.78 18.74
C ASP A 93 -6.81 -0.16 17.50
N VAL A 94 -6.97 1.16 17.50
CA VAL A 94 -7.28 1.91 16.28
C VAL A 94 -5.96 2.26 15.61
N VAL A 95 -5.73 1.63 14.47
CA VAL A 95 -4.48 1.73 13.73
C VAL A 95 -4.65 2.69 12.57
N ASN A 96 -3.71 3.61 12.42
CA ASN A 96 -3.60 4.44 11.22
C ASN A 96 -2.51 3.85 10.32
N VAL A 97 -2.87 3.54 9.09
CA VAL A 97 -1.92 3.15 8.05
C VAL A 97 -1.79 4.32 7.10
N SER A 98 -0.68 5.03 7.21
CA SER A 98 -0.35 6.15 6.33
C SER A 98 0.48 5.63 5.17
N LEU A 99 0.29 6.18 3.98
CA LEU A 99 1.08 5.76 2.83
C LEU A 99 1.43 6.90 1.90
N VAL A 100 2.48 6.67 1.11
CA VAL A 100 2.92 7.56 0.04
C VAL A 100 3.55 6.70 -1.05
N VAL A 101 3.26 7.04 -2.31
CA VAL A 101 3.81 6.33 -3.47
C VAL A 101 5.09 7.03 -3.91
N GLY A 102 6.08 6.25 -4.32
CA GLY A 102 7.33 6.80 -4.80
C GLY A 102 8.14 5.82 -5.62
N ALA A 103 9.39 6.19 -5.92
CA ALA A 103 10.31 5.40 -6.73
C ALA A 103 9.64 4.91 -8.03
N ILE A 104 8.92 5.80 -8.70
CA ILE A 104 8.12 5.50 -9.89
C ILE A 104 9.04 5.37 -11.09
N THR A 105 8.93 4.24 -11.79
CA THR A 105 9.56 4.02 -13.09
C THR A 105 8.47 3.88 -14.15
N ARG A 106 8.83 3.45 -15.35
CA ARG A 106 7.84 3.22 -16.41
C ARG A 106 6.91 2.04 -16.10
N THR A 107 7.39 1.07 -15.31
CA THR A 107 6.71 -0.20 -15.10
C THR A 107 6.59 -0.61 -13.65
N THR A 108 7.18 0.15 -12.72
CA THR A 108 7.18 -0.20 -11.29
C THR A 108 6.97 1.04 -10.44
N PHE A 109 6.48 0.84 -9.23
CA PHE A 109 6.42 1.88 -8.22
C PHE A 109 6.56 1.24 -6.83
N GLN A 110 6.81 2.07 -5.85
CA GLN A 110 6.92 1.62 -4.47
C GLN A 110 5.97 2.42 -3.60
N ILE A 111 5.53 1.81 -2.52
CA ILE A 111 4.71 2.48 -1.50
C ILE A 111 5.45 2.34 -0.17
N ALA A 112 5.63 3.47 0.49
CA ALA A 112 6.11 3.50 1.87
C ALA A 112 4.90 3.65 2.80
N TYR A 113 4.95 2.98 3.95
CA TYR A 113 3.86 2.97 4.92
C TYR A 113 4.37 3.28 6.32
N LEU A 114 3.52 3.92 7.09
CA LEU A 114 3.68 4.07 8.52
C LEU A 114 2.44 3.48 9.20
N VAL A 115 2.65 2.52 10.07
CA VAL A 115 1.61 1.95 10.93
C VAL A 115 1.75 2.61 12.29
N SER A 116 0.73 3.33 12.73
CA SER A 116 0.79 4.10 13.97
C SER A 116 -0.49 3.96 14.78
N VAL A 117 -0.36 4.20 16.09
CA VAL A 117 -1.48 4.29 17.02
C VAL A 117 -1.26 5.55 17.85
N ASP A 118 -2.25 6.44 17.85
CA ASP A 118 -2.18 7.73 18.55
C ASP A 118 -0.91 8.52 18.22
N GLY A 119 -0.50 8.47 16.95
CA GLY A 119 0.71 9.17 16.48
C GLY A 119 2.02 8.45 16.78
N GLU A 120 2.00 7.35 17.50
CA GLU A 120 3.21 6.57 17.81
C GLU A 120 3.47 5.54 16.72
N ALA A 121 4.68 5.57 16.16
CA ALA A 121 5.09 4.61 15.14
C ALA A 121 5.19 3.20 15.74
N ARG A 122 4.42 2.28 15.18
CA ARG A 122 4.43 0.86 15.56
C ARG A 122 5.23 0.02 14.57
N ALA A 123 5.14 0.36 13.28
CA ALA A 123 5.89 -0.30 12.24
C ALA A 123 6.04 0.63 11.04
N THR A 124 7.05 0.36 10.24
CA THR A 124 7.19 0.96 8.90
C THR A 124 7.29 -0.18 7.89
N ALA A 125 6.89 0.11 6.65
CA ALA A 125 6.89 -0.91 5.61
C ALA A 125 7.11 -0.31 4.23
N VAL A 126 7.52 -1.15 3.30
CA VAL A 126 7.61 -0.81 1.89
C VAL A 126 7.07 -1.99 1.08
N THR A 127 6.29 -1.70 0.07
CA THR A 127 5.93 -2.68 -0.96
C THR A 127 6.41 -2.19 -2.31
N VAL A 128 6.97 -3.10 -3.10
CA VAL A 128 7.41 -2.84 -4.47
C VAL A 128 6.40 -3.50 -5.39
N HIS A 129 5.90 -2.74 -6.35
CA HIS A 129 4.86 -3.18 -7.27
C HIS A 129 5.33 -3.15 -8.70
N GLY A 130 4.98 -4.21 -9.45
CA GLY A 130 5.06 -4.21 -10.89
C GLY A 130 3.76 -3.71 -11.50
N CYS A 131 3.65 -3.85 -12.81
CA CYS A 131 2.44 -3.54 -13.55
C CYS A 131 2.25 -4.58 -14.63
N VAL A 132 1.07 -5.16 -14.69
CA VAL A 132 0.68 -6.07 -15.77
C VAL A 132 -0.64 -5.61 -16.37
N ASP A 133 -0.85 -5.96 -17.64
CA ASP A 133 -2.11 -5.69 -18.33
C ASP A 133 -3.17 -6.75 -18.02
N GLY A 134 -4.34 -6.63 -18.63
CA GLY A 134 -5.43 -7.56 -18.44
C GLY A 134 -5.14 -8.99 -18.89
N ARG A 135 -4.02 -9.22 -19.59
CA ARG A 135 -3.55 -10.54 -20.01
C ARG A 135 -2.41 -11.07 -19.13
N GLY A 136 -2.05 -10.34 -18.08
CA GLY A 136 -0.97 -10.72 -17.18
C GLY A 136 0.43 -10.45 -17.73
N ARG A 137 0.56 -9.64 -18.78
CA ARG A 137 1.85 -9.29 -19.38
C ARG A 137 2.39 -8.00 -18.76
N PRO A 138 3.71 -7.86 -18.62
CA PRO A 138 4.30 -6.60 -18.17
C PRO A 138 3.80 -5.42 -19.01
N ALA A 139 3.43 -4.35 -18.34
CA ALA A 139 2.86 -3.17 -18.97
C ALA A 139 3.40 -1.89 -18.33
N ARG A 140 3.26 -0.78 -19.05
CA ARG A 140 3.58 0.53 -18.50
C ARG A 140 2.52 0.93 -17.49
N LEU A 141 2.96 1.63 -16.46
CA LEU A 141 2.05 2.21 -15.48
C LEU A 141 1.09 3.19 -16.17
N PRO A 142 -0.17 3.22 -15.72
CA PRO A 142 -1.06 4.30 -16.16
C PRO A 142 -0.52 5.65 -15.69
N ALA A 143 -0.75 6.69 -16.50
CA ALA A 143 -0.20 8.02 -16.22
C ALA A 143 -0.65 8.58 -14.87
N TRP A 144 -1.86 8.23 -14.42
CA TRP A 144 -2.41 8.74 -13.17
C TRP A 144 -1.64 8.27 -11.92
N VAL A 145 -0.88 7.19 -12.02
CA VAL A 145 -0.06 6.73 -10.87
C VAL A 145 0.94 7.82 -10.47
N GLY A 146 1.65 8.40 -11.44
CA GLY A 146 2.57 9.49 -11.17
C GLY A 146 1.89 10.77 -10.74
N GLU A 147 0.74 11.09 -11.33
CA GLU A 147 -0.01 12.31 -11.03
C GLU A 147 -0.58 12.34 -9.61
N ARG A 148 -0.93 11.17 -9.07
CA ARG A 148 -1.60 11.04 -7.78
C ARG A 148 -0.71 10.52 -6.67
N ALA A 149 0.56 10.30 -6.96
CA ALA A 149 1.49 9.71 -6.01
C ALA A 149 1.80 10.59 -4.80
N GLY A 150 1.59 11.89 -4.92
CA GLY A 150 1.89 12.81 -3.83
C GLY A 150 3.37 13.10 -3.65
N LEU A 151 4.22 12.65 -4.57
CA LEU A 151 5.63 12.94 -4.57
C LEU A 151 5.92 14.07 -5.55
N SER A 152 6.47 15.09 -5.04
CA SER A 152 7.05 16.17 -5.84
C SER A 152 8.46 15.81 -6.25
#